data_f2dc85b264f9301ed26a3c052c53fce1
#
_entry.id   f2dc85b264f9301ed26a3c052c53fce1
#
_cell.length_a   1.000
_cell.length_b   1.000
_cell.length_c   1.000
_cell.angle_alpha   90.00
_cell.angle_beta   90.00
_cell.angle_gamma   90.00
#
_symmetry.space_group_name_H-M   'P 1'
#
loop_
_entity.id
_entity.type
_entity.pdbx_description
1 polymer ?
#
loop_
_entity_poly.entity_id
_entity_poly.type
_entity_poly.pdbx_seq_one_letter_code
_entity_poly.pdbx_strand_id
1 'polypeptide(L)'
;ARSVLMPQCGLAPGFIGVVGNDLAGRLDVARSLRLRVGALPRYPQGSLRYSLTWSTEGLINEYCKPCEVIAQGRRSTVPALDGLEPLLIDGVEYEAFHTSGGLGTLTQTWDGRIEQLDYKTIRYPGHRAAMQLLLTELRLSERRELLKELLEGAIAGTQQDVIVILASAMGQRAGRLVQESYAAR
;
A
#
# COMPACT_ATOMS: atom_id res chain seq x y z
N ALA A 1 14.38 31.50 -14.28
CA ALA A 1 14.15 30.04 -14.46
C ALA A 1 12.83 29.67 -13.84
N ARG A 2 11.99 28.94 -14.57
CA ARG A 2 10.75 28.36 -14.00
C ARG A 2 11.11 26.99 -13.40
N SER A 3 11.00 26.85 -12.07
CA SER A 3 11.17 25.57 -11.42
C SER A 3 9.90 24.72 -11.60
N VAL A 4 10.09 23.43 -11.86
CA VAL A 4 9.00 22.44 -11.92
C VAL A 4 9.10 21.56 -10.67
N LEU A 5 8.01 21.41 -9.93
CA LEU A 5 7.91 20.51 -8.81
C LEU A 5 7.15 19.25 -9.27
N MET A 6 7.73 18.09 -9.02
CA MET A 6 7.11 16.79 -9.30
C MET A 6 6.94 16.04 -7.99
N PRO A 7 5.75 16.10 -7.36
CA PRO A 7 5.47 15.36 -6.13
C PRO A 7 5.19 13.89 -6.42
N GLN A 8 5.09 13.07 -5.38
CA GLN A 8 4.70 11.65 -5.45
C GLN A 8 5.67 10.76 -6.25
N CYS A 9 6.97 11.06 -6.16
CA CYS A 9 8.03 10.32 -6.83
C CYS A 9 8.77 9.33 -5.90
N GLY A 10 8.06 8.77 -4.92
CA GLY A 10 8.57 7.76 -4.01
C GLY A 10 8.33 6.33 -4.51
N LEU A 11 8.36 5.38 -3.57
CA LEU A 11 8.02 3.99 -3.83
C LEU A 11 6.50 3.81 -4.04
N ALA A 12 5.71 4.33 -3.11
CA ALA A 12 4.26 4.40 -3.14
C ALA A 12 3.81 5.66 -2.35
N PRO A 13 3.28 6.69 -3.00
CA PRO A 13 3.03 6.83 -4.44
C PRO A 13 4.30 7.10 -5.25
N GLY A 14 4.31 6.63 -6.49
CA GLY A 14 5.41 6.83 -7.44
C GLY A 14 5.72 5.56 -8.23
N PHE A 15 6.80 4.87 -7.90
CA PHE A 15 7.30 3.70 -8.64
C PHE A 15 6.21 2.66 -8.89
N ILE A 16 5.45 2.27 -7.86
CA ILE A 16 4.40 1.27 -8.01
C ILE A 16 3.29 1.71 -8.97
N GLY A 17 3.02 3.01 -9.02
CA GLY A 17 2.08 3.59 -9.98
C GLY A 17 2.55 3.46 -11.42
N VAL A 18 3.83 3.68 -11.67
CA VAL A 18 4.44 3.49 -13.00
C VAL A 18 4.37 2.03 -13.41
N VAL A 19 4.79 1.11 -12.54
CA VAL A 19 4.72 -0.33 -12.79
C VAL A 19 3.29 -0.78 -13.05
N GLY A 20 2.35 -0.39 -12.20
CA GLY A 20 0.94 -0.76 -12.36
C GLY A 20 0.33 -0.25 -13.65
N ASN A 21 0.61 0.99 -14.01
CA ASN A 21 0.12 1.58 -15.26
C ASN A 21 0.71 0.87 -16.49
N ASP A 22 2.00 0.50 -16.45
CA ASP A 22 2.64 -0.25 -17.53
C ASP A 22 2.02 -1.64 -17.68
N LEU A 23 1.85 -2.40 -16.59
CA LEU A 23 1.23 -3.73 -16.64
C LEU A 23 -0.20 -3.69 -17.18
N ALA A 24 -1.02 -2.76 -16.70
CA ALA A 24 -2.39 -2.61 -17.17
C ALA A 24 -2.45 -2.12 -18.63
N GLY A 25 -1.51 -1.26 -19.04
CA GLY A 25 -1.40 -0.73 -20.39
C GLY A 25 -1.01 -1.78 -21.46
N ARG A 26 -0.49 -2.95 -21.03
CA ARG A 26 -0.17 -4.08 -21.93
C ARG A 26 -1.40 -4.92 -22.31
N LEU A 27 -2.55 -4.66 -21.70
CA LEU A 27 -3.80 -5.38 -21.93
C LEU A 27 -4.72 -4.57 -22.85
N ASP A 28 -5.41 -5.24 -23.75
CA ASP A 28 -6.43 -4.60 -24.60
C ASP A 28 -7.61 -4.10 -23.77
N VAL A 29 -7.99 -4.91 -22.76
CA VAL A 29 -9.00 -4.57 -21.75
C VAL A 29 -8.47 -4.95 -20.37
N ALA A 30 -8.10 -3.98 -19.56
CA ALA A 30 -7.72 -4.20 -18.18
C ALA A 30 -8.98 -4.36 -17.30
N ARG A 31 -9.05 -5.42 -16.50
CA ARG A 31 -10.15 -5.66 -15.57
C ARG A 31 -9.78 -5.39 -14.12
N SER A 32 -8.59 -5.83 -13.70
CA SER A 32 -8.15 -5.57 -12.34
C SER A 32 -6.67 -5.20 -12.29
N LEU A 33 -6.33 -4.29 -11.36
CA LEU A 33 -4.97 -3.91 -11.01
C LEU A 33 -4.81 -3.95 -9.50
N ARG A 34 -3.93 -4.81 -9.02
CA ARG A 34 -3.63 -4.99 -7.59
C ARG A 34 -2.19 -4.62 -7.31
N LEU A 35 -1.99 -3.67 -6.41
CA LEU A 35 -0.69 -3.15 -6.04
C LEU A 35 -0.42 -3.41 -4.56
N ARG A 36 0.69 -4.08 -4.25
CA ARG A 36 1.10 -4.45 -2.90
C ARG A 36 2.53 -4.02 -2.67
N VAL A 37 2.78 -3.22 -1.66
CA VAL A 37 4.12 -2.69 -1.35
C VAL A 37 4.37 -2.74 0.14
N GLY A 38 5.54 -3.19 0.54
CA GLY A 38 6.03 -3.15 1.90
C GLY A 38 7.43 -2.57 1.99
N ALA A 39 7.65 -1.68 2.93
CA ALA A 39 8.96 -1.33 3.46
C ALA A 39 9.01 -1.88 4.89
N LEU A 40 9.89 -2.83 5.14
CA LEU A 40 9.84 -3.71 6.30
C LEU A 40 11.23 -3.86 6.92
N PRO A 41 11.35 -3.97 8.25
CA PRO A 41 12.63 -4.35 8.83
C PRO A 41 13.02 -5.76 8.35
N ARG A 42 14.29 -5.94 7.99
CA ARG A 42 14.82 -7.25 7.61
C ARG A 42 14.73 -8.27 8.76
N TYR A 43 14.86 -7.78 9.98
CA TYR A 43 14.81 -8.56 11.21
C TYR A 43 13.72 -7.97 12.13
N PRO A 44 12.44 -8.41 11.95
CA PRO A 44 11.33 -7.85 12.71
C PRO A 44 11.43 -8.21 14.19
N GLN A 45 11.23 -7.21 15.05
CA GLN A 45 11.24 -7.37 16.51
C GLN A 45 9.96 -6.82 17.13
N GLY A 46 9.67 -7.27 18.35
CA GLY A 46 8.49 -6.86 19.09
C GLY A 46 7.17 -7.32 18.47
N SER A 47 6.06 -6.95 19.11
CA SER A 47 4.72 -7.35 18.66
C SER A 47 4.28 -6.64 17.38
N LEU A 48 4.74 -5.40 17.17
CA LEU A 48 4.43 -4.64 15.95
C LEU A 48 5.19 -5.15 14.72
N ARG A 49 6.32 -5.85 14.90
CA ARG A 49 7.19 -6.33 13.83
C ARG A 49 7.49 -5.26 12.78
N TYR A 50 7.64 -4.03 13.24
CA TYR A 50 7.82 -2.85 12.41
C TYR A 50 8.97 -1.99 12.94
N SER A 51 9.61 -1.26 12.05
CA SER A 51 10.61 -0.24 12.38
C SER A 51 10.30 1.04 11.61
N LEU A 52 10.56 2.19 12.22
CA LEU A 52 10.38 3.47 11.55
C LEU A 52 11.52 3.67 10.54
N THR A 53 11.19 3.56 9.26
CA THR A 53 12.11 3.77 8.14
C THR A 53 11.84 5.08 7.41
N TRP A 54 10.77 5.78 7.76
CA TRP A 54 10.34 7.02 7.15
C TRP A 54 9.47 7.85 8.12
N SER A 55 8.78 8.87 7.63
CA SER A 55 7.99 9.80 8.45
C SER A 55 6.88 9.14 9.26
N THR A 56 6.92 9.29 10.58
CA THR A 56 5.86 8.83 11.50
C THR A 56 4.52 9.49 11.17
N GLU A 57 4.53 10.77 10.85
CA GLU A 57 3.31 11.50 10.45
C GLU A 57 2.72 10.93 9.15
N GLY A 58 3.56 10.56 8.19
CA GLY A 58 3.16 9.86 6.98
C GLY A 58 2.51 8.53 7.29
N LEU A 59 3.11 7.72 8.16
CA LEU A 59 2.58 6.43 8.62
C LEU A 59 1.20 6.58 9.26
N ILE A 60 1.03 7.56 10.17
CA ILE A 60 -0.26 7.85 10.80
C ILE A 60 -1.31 8.23 9.75
N ASN A 61 -0.94 9.06 8.76
CA ASN A 61 -1.84 9.43 7.67
C ASN A 61 -2.28 8.23 6.84
N GLU A 62 -1.36 7.32 6.51
CA GLU A 62 -1.68 6.10 5.77
C GLU A 62 -2.72 5.23 6.48
N TYR A 63 -2.63 5.14 7.81
CA TYR A 63 -3.48 4.25 8.61
C TYR A 63 -4.78 4.89 9.11
N CYS A 64 -4.91 6.22 9.01
CA CYS A 64 -6.07 6.95 9.54
C CYS A 64 -6.96 7.58 8.44
N LYS A 65 -6.46 7.70 7.21
CA LYS A 65 -7.24 8.33 6.13
C LYS A 65 -7.95 7.27 5.28
N PRO A 66 -9.13 7.60 4.69
CA PRO A 66 -9.78 6.75 3.72
C PRO A 66 -8.86 6.41 2.54
N CYS A 67 -8.96 5.17 2.04
CA CYS A 67 -8.15 4.64 0.95
C CYS A 67 -8.95 4.72 -0.35
N GLU A 68 -8.41 5.38 -1.37
CA GLU A 68 -9.01 5.38 -2.69
C GLU A 68 -8.89 4.01 -3.35
N VAL A 69 -9.95 3.60 -4.04
CA VAL A 69 -10.02 2.37 -4.83
C VAL A 69 -10.88 2.61 -6.08
N ILE A 70 -10.79 1.71 -7.06
CA ILE A 70 -11.84 1.54 -8.06
C ILE A 70 -12.55 0.22 -7.76
N ALA A 71 -13.85 0.28 -7.59
CA ALA A 71 -14.72 -0.87 -7.38
C ALA A 71 -15.89 -0.82 -8.37
N GLN A 72 -16.14 -1.91 -9.07
CA GLN A 72 -17.20 -1.99 -10.08
C GLN A 72 -17.10 -0.88 -11.15
N GLY A 73 -15.87 -0.56 -11.56
CA GLY A 73 -15.59 0.44 -12.59
C GLY A 73 -15.68 1.91 -12.13
N ARG A 74 -15.87 2.19 -10.86
CA ARG A 74 -16.04 3.54 -10.32
C ARG A 74 -15.11 3.82 -9.15
N ARG A 75 -14.62 5.04 -9.06
CA ARG A 75 -13.87 5.51 -7.89
C ARG A 75 -14.74 5.44 -6.63
N SER A 76 -14.14 4.93 -5.59
CA SER A 76 -14.75 4.76 -4.27
C SER A 76 -13.68 4.89 -3.19
N THR A 77 -14.10 4.80 -1.93
CA THR A 77 -13.18 4.75 -0.78
C THR A 77 -13.53 3.59 0.13
N VAL A 78 -12.49 3.01 0.73
CA VAL A 78 -12.61 1.99 1.77
C VAL A 78 -11.85 2.44 3.02
N PRO A 79 -12.20 1.96 4.21
CA PRO A 79 -11.45 2.27 5.42
C PRO A 79 -10.01 1.77 5.33
N ALA A 80 -9.07 2.51 5.94
CA ALA A 80 -7.74 1.99 6.19
C ALA A 80 -7.82 0.79 7.16
N LEU A 81 -6.82 -0.08 7.12
CA LEU A 81 -6.74 -1.35 7.85
C LEU A 81 -7.72 -2.44 7.40
N ASP A 82 -8.66 -2.14 6.51
CA ASP A 82 -9.58 -3.14 5.97
C ASP A 82 -8.95 -4.00 4.86
N GLY A 83 -9.69 -5.05 4.45
CA GLY A 83 -9.31 -5.90 3.33
C GLY A 83 -8.08 -6.75 3.59
N LEU A 84 -7.90 -7.24 4.82
CA LEU A 84 -6.79 -8.12 5.19
C LEU A 84 -6.69 -9.32 4.24
N GLU A 85 -5.48 -9.54 3.70
CA GLU A 85 -5.14 -10.73 2.90
C GLU A 85 -3.80 -11.30 3.35
N PRO A 86 -3.68 -12.63 3.53
CA PRO A 86 -2.40 -13.27 3.77
C PRO A 86 -1.61 -13.37 2.46
N LEU A 87 -0.30 -13.20 2.55
CA LEU A 87 0.63 -13.36 1.42
C LEU A 87 1.78 -14.26 1.82
N LEU A 88 2.21 -15.13 0.90
CA LEU A 88 3.43 -15.91 1.03
C LEU A 88 4.37 -15.52 -0.11
N ILE A 89 5.53 -14.94 0.21
CA ILE A 89 6.51 -14.47 -0.78
C ILE A 89 7.87 -15.02 -0.37
N ASP A 90 8.50 -15.79 -1.24
CA ASP A 90 9.79 -16.44 -1.01
C ASP A 90 9.86 -17.24 0.31
N GLY A 91 8.76 -17.92 0.67
CA GLY A 91 8.66 -18.70 1.90
C GLY A 91 8.47 -17.88 3.18
N VAL A 92 8.32 -16.56 3.08
CA VAL A 92 8.05 -15.67 4.20
C VAL A 92 6.58 -15.27 4.20
N GLU A 93 5.94 -15.41 5.35
CA GLU A 93 4.55 -14.99 5.55
C GLU A 93 4.46 -13.49 5.78
N TYR A 94 3.52 -12.87 5.10
CA TYR A 94 3.14 -11.46 5.21
C TYR A 94 1.62 -11.32 5.31
N GLU A 95 1.19 -10.14 5.70
CA GLU A 95 -0.19 -9.70 5.57
C GLU A 95 -0.24 -8.41 4.76
N ALA A 96 -1.32 -8.19 4.02
CA ALA A 96 -1.55 -6.92 3.33
C ALA A 96 -2.96 -6.40 3.63
N PHE A 97 -3.09 -5.08 3.74
CA PHE A 97 -4.34 -4.40 4.04
C PHE A 97 -4.32 -2.98 3.46
N HIS A 98 -5.50 -2.40 3.30
CA HIS A 98 -5.63 -1.06 2.73
C HIS A 98 -4.95 0.00 3.58
N THR A 99 -4.16 0.86 2.93
CA THR A 99 -3.63 2.10 3.48
C THR A 99 -3.78 3.23 2.46
N SER A 100 -3.88 4.45 2.96
CA SER A 100 -4.13 5.63 2.14
C SER A 100 -2.90 6.09 1.36
N GLY A 101 -3.10 6.72 0.22
CA GLY A 101 -2.09 7.50 -0.51
C GLY A 101 -1.27 6.73 -1.54
N GLY A 102 -1.17 5.40 -1.45
CA GLY A 102 -0.27 4.61 -2.28
C GLY A 102 -0.56 4.62 -3.79
N LEU A 103 -1.81 4.88 -4.20
CA LEU A 103 -2.22 4.91 -5.62
C LEU A 103 -1.84 6.22 -6.35
N GLY A 104 -1.59 7.30 -5.61
CA GLY A 104 -1.37 8.60 -6.24
C GLY A 104 -2.53 8.98 -7.15
N THR A 105 -2.27 9.21 -8.43
CA THR A 105 -3.27 9.60 -9.44
C THR A 105 -3.88 8.43 -10.22
N LEU A 106 -3.53 7.18 -9.90
CA LEU A 106 -3.98 6.02 -10.67
C LEU A 106 -5.50 5.85 -10.70
N THR A 107 -6.19 6.17 -9.60
CA THR A 107 -7.66 6.11 -9.56
C THR A 107 -8.29 7.07 -10.55
N GLN A 108 -7.67 8.23 -10.78
CA GLN A 108 -8.13 9.20 -11.78
C GLN A 108 -7.83 8.72 -13.20
N THR A 109 -6.65 8.12 -13.42
CA THR A 109 -6.20 7.62 -14.72
C THR A 109 -7.07 6.47 -15.22
N TRP A 110 -7.50 5.59 -14.32
CA TRP A 110 -8.22 4.36 -14.65
C TRP A 110 -9.73 4.40 -14.34
N ASP A 111 -10.28 5.54 -13.92
CA ASP A 111 -11.71 5.71 -13.67
C ASP A 111 -12.54 5.38 -14.92
N GLY A 112 -13.53 4.51 -14.77
CA GLY A 112 -14.36 4.02 -15.88
C GLY A 112 -13.64 3.12 -16.91
N ARG A 113 -12.34 2.83 -16.71
CA ARG A 113 -11.52 2.04 -17.65
C ARG A 113 -11.11 0.68 -17.09
N ILE A 114 -11.25 0.47 -15.80
CA ILE A 114 -10.91 -0.78 -15.10
C ILE A 114 -12.03 -1.11 -14.09
N GLU A 115 -12.31 -2.39 -13.90
CA GLU A 115 -13.36 -2.83 -12.96
C GLU A 115 -12.91 -2.71 -11.50
N GLN A 116 -11.63 -3.06 -11.23
CA GLN A 116 -11.06 -3.07 -9.88
C GLN A 116 -9.64 -2.51 -9.88
N LEU A 117 -9.36 -1.60 -8.97
CA LEU A 117 -8.01 -1.11 -8.70
C LEU A 117 -7.87 -0.86 -7.21
N ASP A 118 -6.87 -1.49 -6.58
CA ASP A 118 -6.60 -1.31 -5.17
C ASP A 118 -5.10 -1.33 -4.85
N TYR A 119 -4.77 -0.67 -3.75
CA TYR A 119 -3.44 -0.68 -3.14
C TYR A 119 -3.55 -1.20 -1.70
N LYS A 120 -2.62 -2.06 -1.32
CA LYS A 120 -2.45 -2.46 0.07
C LYS A 120 -0.98 -2.40 0.47
N THR A 121 -0.75 -2.03 1.71
CA THR A 121 0.58 -2.11 2.30
C THR A 121 0.85 -3.54 2.78
N ILE A 122 2.09 -4.02 2.58
CA ILE A 122 2.55 -5.32 3.09
C ILE A 122 3.19 -5.10 4.46
N ARG A 123 2.86 -5.97 5.40
CA ARG A 123 3.45 -6.01 6.75
C ARG A 123 3.67 -7.45 7.19
N TYR A 124 4.42 -7.66 8.27
CA TYR A 124 4.49 -8.97 8.91
C TYR A 124 3.19 -9.29 9.63
N PRO A 125 2.80 -10.59 9.73
CA PRO A 125 1.55 -11.00 10.35
C PRO A 125 1.40 -10.49 11.78
N GLY A 126 0.20 -9.96 12.09
CA GLY A 126 -0.15 -9.40 13.40
C GLY A 126 0.00 -7.89 13.53
N HIS A 127 0.71 -7.22 12.61
CA HIS A 127 0.89 -5.77 12.64
C HIS A 127 -0.46 -5.04 12.52
N ARG A 128 -1.31 -5.47 11.57
CA ARG A 128 -2.64 -4.86 11.39
C ARG A 128 -3.47 -4.94 12.66
N ALA A 129 -3.50 -6.10 13.32
CA ALA A 129 -4.29 -6.27 14.55
C ALA A 129 -3.81 -5.34 15.68
N ALA A 130 -2.50 -5.21 15.85
CA ALA A 130 -1.91 -4.29 16.82
C ALA A 130 -2.24 -2.82 16.51
N MET A 131 -2.14 -2.42 15.24
CA MET A 131 -2.50 -1.06 14.83
C MET A 131 -4.00 -0.79 14.97
N GLN A 132 -4.85 -1.78 14.70
CA GLN A 132 -6.29 -1.65 14.92
C GLN A 132 -6.64 -1.45 16.40
N LEU A 133 -5.99 -2.19 17.30
CA LEU A 133 -6.12 -1.96 18.75
C LEU A 133 -5.76 -0.52 19.11
N LEU A 134 -4.60 -0.04 18.68
CA LEU A 134 -4.13 1.31 19.02
C LEU A 134 -5.04 2.39 18.43
N LEU A 135 -5.35 2.30 17.14
CA LEU A 135 -6.01 3.39 16.41
C LEU A 135 -7.53 3.42 16.66
N THR A 136 -8.15 2.25 16.73
CA THR A 136 -9.62 2.13 16.79
C THR A 136 -10.11 1.90 18.22
N GLU A 137 -9.59 0.87 18.91
CA GLU A 137 -10.10 0.50 20.23
C GLU A 137 -9.62 1.47 21.31
N LEU A 138 -8.34 1.85 21.31
CA LEU A 138 -7.78 2.86 22.20
C LEU A 138 -7.98 4.30 21.68
N ARG A 139 -8.58 4.47 20.49
CA ARG A 139 -8.92 5.76 19.88
C ARG A 139 -7.74 6.72 19.73
N LEU A 140 -6.51 6.20 19.58
CA LEU A 140 -5.34 7.05 19.40
C LEU A 140 -5.34 7.79 18.06
N SER A 141 -6.16 7.37 17.08
CA SER A 141 -6.42 8.13 15.85
C SER A 141 -6.96 9.54 16.10
N GLU A 142 -7.68 9.73 17.22
CA GLU A 142 -8.21 11.03 17.66
C GLU A 142 -7.17 11.86 18.46
N ARG A 143 -6.05 11.24 18.87
CA ARG A 143 -4.98 11.83 19.69
C ARG A 143 -3.63 11.72 18.98
N ARG A 144 -3.53 12.35 17.83
CA ARG A 144 -2.40 12.17 16.88
C ARG A 144 -1.02 12.47 17.48
N GLU A 145 -0.89 13.53 18.27
CA GLU A 145 0.39 13.90 18.89
C GLU A 145 0.84 12.82 19.88
N LEU A 146 -0.09 12.32 20.71
CA LEU A 146 0.22 11.22 21.62
C LEU A 146 0.59 9.94 20.87
N LEU A 147 -0.14 9.61 19.80
CA LEU A 147 0.17 8.46 18.95
C LEU A 147 1.56 8.58 18.35
N LYS A 148 1.91 9.75 17.83
CA LYS A 148 3.23 10.03 17.25
C LYS A 148 4.33 9.86 18.29
N GLU A 149 4.18 10.45 19.46
CA GLU A 149 5.12 10.32 20.57
C GLU A 149 5.33 8.86 20.99
N LEU A 150 4.24 8.10 21.13
CA LEU A 150 4.30 6.67 21.45
C LEU A 150 5.02 5.86 20.37
N LEU A 151 4.72 6.09 19.10
CA LEU A 151 5.37 5.38 17.99
C LEU A 151 6.85 5.72 17.91
N GLU A 152 7.22 6.99 18.01
CA GLU A 152 8.62 7.43 17.96
C GLU A 152 9.43 7.00 19.19
N GLY A 153 8.79 6.92 20.35
CA GLY A 153 9.43 6.46 21.58
C GLY A 153 9.56 4.94 21.69
N ALA A 154 8.62 4.18 21.11
CA ALA A 154 8.56 2.72 21.24
C ALA A 154 9.17 1.96 20.07
N ILE A 155 9.15 2.53 18.86
CA ILE A 155 9.59 1.85 17.65
C ILE A 155 10.98 2.35 17.25
N ALA A 156 11.97 1.49 17.35
CA ALA A 156 13.32 1.81 16.90
C ALA A 156 13.38 1.97 15.38
N GLY A 157 14.17 2.93 14.91
CA GLY A 157 14.55 3.01 13.50
C GLY A 157 15.46 1.84 13.10
N THR A 158 15.52 1.53 11.83
CA THR A 158 16.47 0.56 11.28
C THR A 158 17.09 1.10 9.99
N GLN A 159 18.35 0.71 9.75
CA GLN A 159 19.04 0.89 8.46
C GLN A 159 19.07 -0.42 7.65
N GLN A 160 18.46 -1.48 8.18
CA GLN A 160 18.38 -2.78 7.54
C GLN A 160 16.91 -3.09 7.25
N ASP A 161 16.44 -2.52 6.17
CA ASP A 161 15.09 -2.74 5.67
C ASP A 161 15.10 -3.56 4.38
N VAL A 162 13.95 -4.08 4.04
CA VAL A 162 13.66 -4.77 2.79
C VAL A 162 12.41 -4.16 2.17
N ILE A 163 12.47 -3.95 0.87
CA ILE A 163 11.32 -3.54 0.09
C ILE A 163 10.72 -4.78 -0.57
N VAL A 164 9.41 -4.96 -0.40
CA VAL A 164 8.66 -6.04 -1.06
C VAL A 164 7.62 -5.41 -1.96
N ILE A 165 7.62 -5.77 -3.23
CA ILE A 165 6.70 -5.24 -4.23
C ILE A 165 6.03 -6.41 -4.93
N LEU A 166 4.71 -6.33 -5.05
CA LEU A 166 3.91 -7.24 -5.84
C LEU A 166 2.83 -6.44 -6.57
N ALA A 167 2.88 -6.44 -7.90
CA ALA A 167 1.88 -5.82 -8.74
C ALA A 167 1.32 -6.85 -9.71
N SER A 168 0.01 -6.86 -9.91
CA SER A 168 -0.62 -7.72 -10.90
C SER A 168 -1.76 -7.01 -11.61
N ALA A 169 -1.78 -7.09 -12.93
CA ALA A 169 -2.86 -6.65 -13.79
C ALA A 169 -3.49 -7.87 -14.47
N MET A 170 -4.79 -7.97 -14.44
CA MET A 170 -5.54 -9.03 -15.12
C MET A 170 -6.54 -8.43 -16.10
N GLY A 171 -6.69 -9.06 -17.26
CA GLY A 171 -7.59 -8.59 -18.29
C GLY A 171 -7.52 -9.41 -19.55
N GLN A 172 -7.85 -8.81 -20.68
CA GLN A 172 -7.82 -9.48 -21.99
C GLN A 172 -6.69 -8.94 -22.87
N ARG A 173 -6.02 -9.83 -23.60
CA ARG A 173 -5.09 -9.52 -24.67
C ARG A 173 -5.29 -10.53 -25.80
N ALA A 174 -5.54 -10.02 -27.01
CA ALA A 174 -5.88 -10.82 -28.20
C ALA A 174 -7.03 -11.82 -27.95
N GLY A 175 -8.08 -11.37 -27.25
CA GLY A 175 -9.27 -12.17 -26.91
C GLY A 175 -9.07 -13.23 -25.82
N ARG A 176 -7.89 -13.33 -25.21
CA ARG A 176 -7.57 -14.30 -24.15
C ARG A 176 -7.45 -13.60 -22.79
N LEU A 177 -7.88 -14.29 -21.73
CA LEU A 177 -7.64 -13.82 -20.37
C LEU A 177 -6.15 -13.98 -20.04
N VAL A 178 -5.51 -12.89 -19.59
CA VAL A 178 -4.09 -12.81 -19.29
C VAL A 178 -3.89 -12.13 -17.95
N GLN A 179 -2.88 -12.56 -17.22
CA GLN A 179 -2.37 -11.85 -16.06
C GLN A 179 -0.91 -11.47 -16.33
N GLU A 180 -0.62 -10.19 -16.17
CA GLU A 180 0.73 -9.62 -16.11
C GLU A 180 1.10 -9.36 -14.66
N SER A 181 2.34 -9.61 -14.27
CA SER A 181 2.76 -9.38 -12.90
C SER A 181 4.20 -8.89 -12.82
N TYR A 182 4.48 -8.16 -11.74
CA TYR A 182 5.80 -7.70 -11.35
C TYR A 182 6.01 -8.02 -9.87
N ALA A 183 7.13 -8.63 -9.53
CA ALA A 183 7.53 -8.89 -8.16
C ALA A 183 8.99 -8.49 -7.98
N ALA A 184 9.31 -7.89 -6.84
CA ALA A 184 10.66 -7.54 -6.43
C ALA A 184 10.80 -7.59 -4.90
N ARG A 185 12.02 -7.92 -4.45
CA ARG A 185 12.41 -7.94 -3.05
C ARG A 185 13.87 -7.51 -2.89
#